data_5678e61b5678ffe5d95c7036cb162abc
#
_entry.id   5678e61b5678ffe5d95c7036cb162abc
#
_cell.length_a   1.000
_cell.length_b   1.000
_cell.length_c   1.000
_cell.angle_alpha   90.00
_cell.angle_beta   90.00
_cell.angle_gamma   90.00
#
_symmetry.space_group_name_H-M   'P 1'
#
loop_
_entity.id
_entity.type
_entity.pdbx_description
1 polymer ?
#
loop_
_entity_poly.entity_id
_entity_poly.type
_entity_poly.pdbx_seq_one_letter_code
_entity_poly.pdbx_strand_id
1 'polypeptide(L)'
;MTPSYALTRVAVPEAPQPKELVMNDTQVNGKAAIERSGARTTDMKLEVVVIPVANVDRAAEFYGRLGWKLAAPPPDLDTTKAGGRVLQFTPPGSPCSVIFGEGVTPAAPGSAQFLFLVVPDVVAAREELVAKGVAASEVFHDAGGGYNFFDPDVRAGGPDPKRRSYASFATFSDPDGNGWLLQEITERLPGRV
;
A
#
# COMPACT_ATOMS: atom_id res chain seq x y z
N MET A 1 -26.62 -9.49 -33.00
CA MET A 1 -27.03 -10.42 -31.93
C MET A 1 -26.04 -10.21 -30.76
N THR A 2 -26.47 -9.47 -29.76
CA THR A 2 -25.70 -9.14 -28.55
C THR A 2 -26.09 -10.11 -27.44
N PRO A 3 -25.17 -10.80 -26.79
CA PRO A 3 -25.53 -11.66 -25.66
C PRO A 3 -25.84 -10.83 -24.41
N SER A 4 -27.03 -11.03 -23.88
CA SER A 4 -27.49 -10.50 -22.60
C SER A 4 -26.90 -11.34 -21.46
N TYR A 5 -26.04 -10.75 -20.62
CA TYR A 5 -25.60 -11.37 -19.39
C TYR A 5 -26.61 -11.09 -18.28
N ALA A 6 -27.34 -12.11 -17.87
CA ALA A 6 -28.18 -12.05 -16.69
C ALA A 6 -27.32 -12.11 -15.41
N LEU A 7 -27.36 -11.05 -14.61
CA LEU A 7 -26.74 -11.00 -13.29
C LEU A 7 -27.60 -11.82 -12.30
N THR A 8 -27.12 -12.98 -11.93
CA THR A 8 -27.70 -13.79 -10.85
C THR A 8 -27.39 -13.12 -9.50
N ARG A 9 -28.43 -12.63 -8.83
CA ARG A 9 -28.31 -12.13 -7.44
C ARG A 9 -28.01 -13.30 -6.52
N VAL A 10 -26.83 -13.28 -5.90
CA VAL A 10 -26.48 -14.17 -4.78
C VAL A 10 -27.13 -13.61 -3.52
N ALA A 11 -27.96 -14.40 -2.86
CA ALA A 11 -28.56 -14.05 -1.58
C ALA A 11 -27.49 -14.02 -0.47
N VAL A 12 -27.40 -12.91 0.26
CA VAL A 12 -26.54 -12.76 1.43
C VAL A 12 -27.30 -13.33 2.64
N PRO A 13 -26.73 -14.27 3.38
CA PRO A 13 -27.40 -14.76 4.59
C PRO A 13 -27.38 -13.71 5.70
N GLU A 14 -28.51 -13.62 6.41
CA GLU A 14 -28.76 -12.70 7.52
C GLU A 14 -27.85 -13.04 8.73
N ALA A 15 -27.22 -12.02 9.30
CA ALA A 15 -26.31 -12.16 10.43
C ALA A 15 -27.07 -12.49 11.74
N PRO A 16 -26.55 -13.40 12.58
CA PRO A 16 -27.21 -13.76 13.85
C PRO A 16 -27.13 -12.61 14.87
N GLN A 17 -28.25 -12.38 15.57
CA GLN A 17 -28.41 -11.39 16.62
C GLN A 17 -27.57 -11.73 17.86
N PRO A 18 -26.99 -10.73 18.56
CA PRO A 18 -26.18 -10.98 19.76
C PRO A 18 -27.07 -11.40 20.96
N LYS A 19 -26.69 -12.50 21.61
CA LYS A 19 -27.26 -12.95 22.89
C LYS A 19 -26.61 -12.16 24.02
N GLU A 20 -27.44 -11.58 24.90
CA GLU A 20 -27.02 -10.96 26.16
C GLU A 20 -26.27 -11.95 27.05
N LEU A 21 -25.09 -11.56 27.49
CA LEU A 21 -24.31 -12.29 28.51
C LEU A 21 -24.50 -11.63 29.86
N VAL A 22 -25.08 -12.40 30.78
CA VAL A 22 -25.22 -12.07 32.21
C VAL A 22 -23.85 -12.11 32.87
N MET A 23 -23.49 -11.02 33.57
CA MET A 23 -22.28 -10.94 34.40
C MET A 23 -22.39 -11.83 35.62
N ASN A 24 -21.37 -12.61 35.90
CA ASN A 24 -21.12 -13.11 37.25
C ASN A 24 -19.72 -12.65 37.70
N ASP A 25 -19.79 -11.88 38.80
CA ASP A 25 -18.62 -11.42 39.56
C ASP A 25 -17.94 -12.58 40.28
N THR A 26 -16.62 -12.76 40.11
CA THR A 26 -15.78 -13.39 41.16
C THR A 26 -14.34 -12.88 41.01
N GLN A 27 -13.93 -12.13 42.05
CA GLN A 27 -12.53 -11.74 42.33
C GLN A 27 -11.59 -12.94 42.35
N VAL A 28 -10.32 -12.80 41.93
CA VAL A 28 -9.08 -13.00 42.70
C VAL A 28 -7.82 -12.84 41.88
N ASN A 29 -6.89 -12.05 42.44
CA ASN A 29 -5.44 -12.06 42.40
C ASN A 29 -4.65 -11.77 41.13
N GLY A 30 -3.91 -10.72 41.31
CA GLY A 30 -2.91 -10.08 40.46
C GLY A 30 -1.85 -10.97 39.83
N LYS A 31 -1.79 -10.81 38.56
CA LYS A 31 -0.58 -10.79 37.74
C LYS A 31 -0.91 -9.86 36.58
N ALA A 32 -0.09 -8.83 36.39
CA ALA A 32 -0.28 -7.89 35.29
C ALA A 32 -0.30 -8.65 33.95
N ALA A 33 -1.51 -9.01 33.51
CA ALA A 33 -1.76 -9.38 32.14
C ALA A 33 -1.63 -8.07 31.35
N ILE A 34 -0.62 -7.97 30.52
CA ILE A 34 -0.55 -6.98 29.45
C ILE A 34 -1.90 -7.11 28.72
N GLU A 35 -2.75 -6.11 28.87
CA GLU A 35 -3.98 -5.99 28.10
C GLU A 35 -3.60 -6.04 26.63
N ARG A 36 -3.75 -7.20 26.02
CA ARG A 36 -3.78 -7.31 24.57
C ARG A 36 -5.07 -6.59 24.16
N SER A 37 -4.93 -5.33 23.77
CA SER A 37 -5.96 -4.57 23.05
C SER A 37 -6.72 -5.55 22.15
N GLY A 38 -8.05 -5.60 22.29
CA GLY A 38 -8.94 -6.61 21.73
C GLY A 38 -8.89 -6.79 20.21
N ALA A 39 -7.73 -7.21 19.69
CA ALA A 39 -7.59 -7.65 18.32
C ALA A 39 -8.42 -8.92 18.13
N ARG A 40 -9.37 -8.87 17.20
CA ARG A 40 -10.13 -10.06 16.81
C ARG A 40 -9.17 -11.07 16.24
N THR A 41 -9.36 -12.36 16.52
CA THR A 41 -8.54 -13.45 15.98
C THR A 41 -8.58 -13.54 14.45
N THR A 42 -9.50 -12.80 13.81
CA THR A 42 -9.73 -12.75 12.35
C THR A 42 -9.33 -11.40 11.72
N ASP A 43 -8.62 -10.53 12.45
CA ASP A 43 -8.15 -9.28 11.88
C ASP A 43 -7.08 -9.58 10.80
N MET A 44 -7.38 -9.16 9.57
CA MET A 44 -6.46 -9.24 8.44
C MET A 44 -5.75 -7.89 8.26
N LYS A 45 -4.43 -7.94 8.11
CA LYS A 45 -3.60 -6.78 7.82
C LYS A 45 -2.85 -7.00 6.53
N LEU A 46 -2.73 -5.95 5.71
CA LEU A 46 -1.87 -6.02 4.55
C LEU A 46 -0.41 -5.94 5.02
N GLU A 47 0.33 -7.02 4.85
CA GLU A 47 1.73 -7.14 5.29
C GLU A 47 2.70 -6.80 4.17
N VAL A 48 2.45 -7.36 2.98
CA VAL A 48 3.38 -7.25 1.86
C VAL A 48 2.66 -7.25 0.52
N VAL A 49 3.20 -6.49 -0.44
CA VAL A 49 2.78 -6.48 -1.85
C VAL A 49 3.92 -7.01 -2.70
N VAL A 50 3.64 -7.95 -3.59
CA VAL A 50 4.63 -8.47 -4.55
C VAL A 50 4.77 -7.50 -5.72
N ILE A 51 6.03 -7.15 -6.05
CA ILE A 51 6.35 -6.31 -7.21
C ILE A 51 7.16 -7.15 -8.21
N PRO A 52 6.72 -7.28 -9.46
CA PRO A 52 7.45 -8.01 -10.48
C PRO A 52 8.64 -7.19 -10.99
N VAL A 53 9.86 -7.71 -10.86
CA VAL A 53 11.09 -7.07 -11.32
C VAL A 53 11.90 -8.02 -12.22
N ALA A 54 12.61 -7.47 -13.21
CA ALA A 54 13.50 -8.24 -14.07
C ALA A 54 14.90 -8.41 -13.46
N ASN A 55 15.32 -7.47 -12.61
CA ASN A 55 16.65 -7.48 -12.01
C ASN A 55 16.57 -7.05 -10.54
N VAL A 56 16.83 -8.01 -9.66
CA VAL A 56 16.71 -7.84 -8.19
C VAL A 56 17.71 -6.81 -7.64
N ASP A 57 18.95 -6.77 -8.19
CA ASP A 57 19.98 -5.83 -7.73
C ASP A 57 19.63 -4.39 -8.10
N ARG A 58 19.20 -4.16 -9.34
CA ARG A 58 18.74 -2.85 -9.80
C ARG A 58 17.55 -2.34 -9.01
N ALA A 59 16.57 -3.21 -8.72
CA ALA A 59 15.43 -2.86 -7.88
C ALA A 59 15.86 -2.54 -6.45
N ALA A 60 16.76 -3.35 -5.85
CA ALA A 60 17.28 -3.12 -4.51
C ALA A 60 18.03 -1.78 -4.38
N GLU A 61 18.87 -1.44 -5.36
CA GLU A 61 19.55 -0.14 -5.42
C GLU A 61 18.54 1.02 -5.50
N PHE A 62 17.51 0.87 -6.33
CA PHE A 62 16.47 1.89 -6.49
C PHE A 62 15.71 2.13 -5.18
N TYR A 63 15.12 1.09 -4.58
CA TYR A 63 14.35 1.24 -3.35
C TYR A 63 15.22 1.64 -2.15
N GLY A 64 16.48 1.16 -2.09
CA GLY A 64 17.46 1.60 -1.10
C GLY A 64 17.77 3.08 -1.21
N ARG A 65 17.95 3.63 -2.43
CA ARG A 65 18.19 5.05 -2.69
C ARG A 65 17.00 5.93 -2.27
N LEU A 66 15.77 5.39 -2.36
CA LEU A 66 14.57 6.06 -1.80
C LEU A 66 14.60 6.15 -0.27
N GLY A 67 15.52 5.45 0.40
CA GLY A 67 15.59 5.38 1.86
C GLY A 67 14.66 4.32 2.46
N TRP A 68 14.17 3.39 1.64
CA TRP A 68 13.36 2.29 2.14
C TRP A 68 14.23 1.28 2.88
N LYS A 69 13.70 0.74 3.96
CA LYS A 69 14.43 -0.17 4.83
C LYS A 69 14.38 -1.60 4.27
N LEU A 70 15.55 -2.16 3.98
CA LEU A 70 15.68 -3.59 3.67
C LEU A 70 15.41 -4.41 4.94
N ALA A 71 14.47 -5.35 4.87
CA ALA A 71 14.21 -6.28 5.96
C ALA A 71 15.35 -7.30 6.08
N ALA A 72 15.75 -7.58 7.32
CA ALA A 72 16.63 -8.73 7.57
C ALA A 72 15.84 -10.02 7.34
N PRO A 73 16.44 -11.05 6.72
CA PRO A 73 15.79 -12.36 6.62
C PRO A 73 15.54 -12.93 8.02
N PRO A 74 14.48 -13.73 8.21
CA PRO A 74 14.28 -14.48 9.44
C PRO A 74 15.54 -15.28 9.79
N PRO A 75 15.93 -15.33 11.08
CA PRO A 75 17.19 -15.96 11.51
C PRO A 75 17.29 -17.44 11.15
N ASP A 76 16.14 -18.12 11.03
CA ASP A 76 16.07 -19.56 10.72
C ASP A 76 15.86 -19.82 9.21
N LEU A 77 15.81 -18.77 8.39
CA LEU A 77 15.64 -18.93 6.95
C LEU A 77 17.00 -19.16 6.29
N ASP A 78 17.19 -20.38 5.78
CA ASP A 78 18.34 -20.70 4.92
C ASP A 78 18.11 -20.11 3.52
N THR A 79 18.58 -18.89 3.32
CA THR A 79 18.44 -18.18 2.04
C THR A 79 19.19 -18.85 0.89
N THR A 80 20.08 -19.81 1.18
CA THR A 80 20.81 -20.58 0.15
C THR A 80 19.96 -21.70 -0.44
N LYS A 81 18.91 -22.12 0.25
CA LYS A 81 17.94 -23.13 -0.17
C LYS A 81 16.67 -22.58 -0.81
N ALA A 82 16.40 -21.28 -0.61
CA ALA A 82 15.36 -20.57 -1.34
C ALA A 82 15.85 -20.48 -2.79
N GLY A 83 15.14 -21.04 -3.76
CA GLY A 83 15.53 -21.17 -5.16
C GLY A 83 15.68 -19.85 -5.92
N GLY A 84 16.10 -18.77 -5.25
CA GLY A 84 16.35 -17.44 -5.81
C GLY A 84 16.48 -16.38 -4.73
N ARG A 85 17.06 -15.24 -5.10
CA ARG A 85 17.22 -14.08 -4.21
C ARG A 85 15.90 -13.32 -4.08
N VAL A 86 15.36 -13.26 -2.85
CA VAL A 86 14.13 -12.55 -2.51
C VAL A 86 14.46 -11.44 -1.51
N LEU A 87 13.99 -10.22 -1.77
CA LEU A 87 14.22 -9.06 -0.92
C LEU A 87 12.89 -8.39 -0.56
N GLN A 88 12.81 -7.88 0.67
CA GLN A 88 11.66 -7.14 1.17
C GLN A 88 12.10 -5.75 1.62
N PHE A 89 11.43 -4.72 1.11
CA PHE A 89 11.68 -3.33 1.45
C PHE A 89 10.43 -2.69 2.07
N THR A 90 10.65 -1.88 3.12
CA THR A 90 9.58 -1.16 3.81
C THR A 90 9.75 0.34 3.61
N PRO A 91 8.77 1.04 3.02
CA PRO A 91 8.79 2.50 2.96
C PRO A 91 8.83 3.11 4.37
N PRO A 92 9.51 4.25 4.58
CA PRO A 92 9.50 4.93 5.87
C PRO A 92 8.07 5.23 6.35
N GLY A 93 7.77 4.84 7.59
CA GLY A 93 6.44 5.06 8.20
C GLY A 93 5.32 4.14 7.71
N SER A 94 5.60 3.20 6.79
CA SER A 94 4.60 2.22 6.32
C SER A 94 4.60 0.96 7.19
N PRO A 95 3.43 0.41 7.55
CA PRO A 95 3.32 -0.92 8.12
C PRO A 95 3.34 -2.04 7.06
N CYS A 96 3.18 -1.68 5.77
CA CYS A 96 3.17 -2.60 4.64
C CYS A 96 4.48 -2.48 3.87
N SER A 97 5.01 -3.62 3.46
CA SER A 97 6.26 -3.73 2.70
C SER A 97 6.00 -4.10 1.24
N VAL A 98 7.04 -4.02 0.44
CA VAL A 98 7.06 -4.65 -0.88
C VAL A 98 8.06 -5.80 -0.88
N ILE A 99 7.78 -6.84 -1.65
CA ILE A 99 8.67 -7.99 -1.83
C ILE A 99 8.86 -8.24 -3.32
N PHE A 100 10.09 -8.51 -3.71
CA PHE A 100 10.45 -8.89 -5.07
C PHE A 100 11.62 -9.85 -5.07
N GLY A 101 11.77 -10.60 -6.14
CA GLY A 101 12.83 -11.59 -6.24
C GLY A 101 12.62 -12.57 -7.37
N GLU A 102 13.57 -13.48 -7.50
CA GLU A 102 13.53 -14.54 -8.49
C GLU A 102 12.42 -15.54 -8.17
N GLY A 103 11.52 -15.79 -9.12
CA GLY A 103 10.44 -16.77 -8.96
C GLY A 103 9.32 -16.41 -7.97
N VAL A 104 9.31 -15.17 -7.45
CA VAL A 104 8.28 -14.74 -6.47
C VAL A 104 6.90 -14.60 -7.12
N THR A 105 6.85 -14.25 -8.39
CA THR A 105 5.61 -14.08 -9.15
C THR A 105 5.82 -14.42 -10.62
N PRO A 106 4.80 -14.98 -11.30
CA PRO A 106 4.81 -15.15 -12.75
C PRO A 106 4.44 -13.87 -13.51
N ALA A 107 4.08 -12.79 -12.83
CA ALA A 107 3.72 -11.52 -13.48
C ALA A 107 4.92 -10.92 -14.22
N ALA A 108 4.67 -10.29 -15.36
CA ALA A 108 5.71 -9.64 -16.13
C ALA A 108 6.36 -8.48 -15.35
N PRO A 109 7.69 -8.31 -15.42
CA PRO A 109 8.36 -7.14 -14.84
C PRO A 109 7.69 -5.83 -15.28
N GLY A 110 7.52 -4.88 -14.34
CA GLY A 110 6.88 -3.59 -14.60
C GLY A 110 5.35 -3.62 -14.69
N SER A 111 4.70 -4.77 -14.48
CA SER A 111 3.25 -4.88 -14.60
C SER A 111 2.46 -4.41 -13.38
N ALA A 112 3.09 -4.19 -12.23
CA ALA A 112 2.42 -3.61 -11.09
C ALA A 112 2.19 -2.11 -11.33
N GLN A 113 0.92 -1.68 -11.23
CA GLN A 113 0.54 -0.30 -11.50
C GLN A 113 -0.31 0.27 -10.37
N PHE A 114 -0.27 1.60 -10.22
CA PHE A 114 -1.05 2.31 -9.22
C PHE A 114 -0.80 1.84 -7.79
N LEU A 115 0.46 1.66 -7.43
CA LEU A 115 0.87 1.42 -6.06
C LEU A 115 0.85 2.76 -5.31
N PHE A 116 -0.01 2.89 -4.31
CA PHE A 116 -0.21 4.16 -3.61
C PHE A 116 0.77 4.34 -2.45
N LEU A 117 1.42 5.49 -2.43
CA LEU A 117 2.17 6.00 -1.29
C LEU A 117 1.49 7.27 -0.77
N VAL A 118 1.13 7.26 0.50
CA VAL A 118 0.51 8.40 1.16
C VAL A 118 1.58 9.31 1.72
N VAL A 119 1.47 10.61 1.43
CA VAL A 119 2.39 11.64 1.91
C VAL A 119 1.63 12.82 2.51
N PRO A 120 2.17 13.52 3.50
CA PRO A 120 1.54 14.71 4.06
C PRO A 120 1.65 15.95 3.15
N ASP A 121 2.66 15.99 2.27
CA ASP A 121 2.90 17.05 1.29
C ASP A 121 3.47 16.42 0.01
N VAL A 122 2.68 16.43 -1.05
CA VAL A 122 3.05 15.83 -2.34
C VAL A 122 4.12 16.61 -3.07
N VAL A 123 4.18 17.93 -2.85
CA VAL A 123 5.20 18.80 -3.48
C VAL A 123 6.57 18.48 -2.89
N ALA A 124 6.69 18.49 -1.56
CA ALA A 124 7.92 18.17 -0.87
C ALA A 124 8.36 16.72 -1.16
N ALA A 125 7.43 15.77 -1.16
CA ALA A 125 7.74 14.36 -1.47
C ALA A 125 8.24 14.17 -2.92
N ARG A 126 7.64 14.87 -3.88
CA ARG A 126 8.11 14.87 -5.27
C ARG A 126 9.52 15.46 -5.38
N GLU A 127 9.79 16.59 -4.73
CA GLU A 127 11.11 17.23 -4.71
C GLU A 127 12.18 16.31 -4.12
N GLU A 128 11.87 15.58 -3.05
CA GLU A 128 12.77 14.60 -2.47
C GLU A 128 13.08 13.44 -3.44
N LEU A 129 12.08 12.93 -4.18
CA LEU A 129 12.29 11.90 -5.22
C LEU A 129 13.23 12.42 -6.30
N VAL A 130 13.02 13.62 -6.80
CA VAL A 130 13.85 14.23 -7.84
C VAL A 130 15.28 14.46 -7.34
N ALA A 131 15.47 14.90 -6.11
CA ALA A 131 16.79 15.07 -5.48
C ALA A 131 17.53 13.72 -5.36
N LYS A 132 16.82 12.61 -5.23
CA LYS A 132 17.35 11.25 -5.24
C LYS A 132 17.53 10.68 -6.67
N GLY A 133 17.33 11.48 -7.71
CA GLY A 133 17.51 11.09 -9.11
C GLY A 133 16.37 10.23 -9.67
N VAL A 134 15.17 10.30 -9.09
CA VAL A 134 13.98 9.63 -9.61
C VAL A 134 13.23 10.55 -10.55
N ALA A 135 12.91 10.06 -11.74
CA ALA A 135 12.03 10.76 -12.66
C ALA A 135 10.58 10.69 -12.15
N ALA A 136 10.10 11.78 -11.55
CA ALA A 136 8.73 11.93 -11.11
C ALA A 136 7.98 12.93 -12.00
N SER A 137 6.67 12.71 -12.17
CA SER A 137 5.81 13.67 -12.87
C SER A 137 5.78 15.01 -12.14
N GLU A 138 5.31 16.06 -12.79
CA GLU A 138 4.86 17.25 -12.08
C GLU A 138 3.69 16.86 -11.15
N VAL A 139 3.51 17.65 -10.08
CA VAL A 139 2.34 17.51 -9.21
C VAL A 139 1.10 17.90 -10.00
N PHE A 140 0.02 17.16 -9.83
CA PHE A 140 -1.25 17.42 -10.51
C PHE A 140 -2.44 17.12 -9.59
N HIS A 141 -3.61 17.63 -10.01
CA HIS A 141 -4.90 17.34 -9.40
C HIS A 141 -5.96 17.13 -10.49
N ASP A 142 -7.14 16.60 -10.14
CA ASP A 142 -8.28 16.52 -11.04
C ASP A 142 -8.91 17.92 -11.24
N ALA A 143 -8.89 18.44 -12.46
CA ALA A 143 -9.45 19.76 -12.81
C ALA A 143 -10.95 19.88 -12.51
N GLY A 144 -11.69 18.76 -12.54
CA GLY A 144 -13.09 18.69 -12.14
C GLY A 144 -13.34 18.70 -10.63
N GLY A 145 -12.26 18.69 -9.85
CA GLY A 145 -12.32 18.67 -8.39
C GLY A 145 -12.71 17.31 -7.81
N GLY A 146 -12.68 16.26 -8.61
CA GLY A 146 -12.86 14.87 -8.22
C GLY A 146 -11.55 14.18 -7.83
N TYR A 147 -11.53 12.87 -8.00
CA TYR A 147 -10.38 12.02 -7.67
C TYR A 147 -9.93 11.16 -8.87
N ASN A 148 -10.21 11.66 -10.10
CA ASN A 148 -9.86 10.93 -11.31
C ASN A 148 -8.37 11.18 -11.67
N PHE A 149 -7.49 10.39 -11.06
CA PHE A 149 -6.05 10.45 -11.32
C PHE A 149 -5.61 9.53 -12.48
N PHE A 150 -6.49 8.67 -12.99
CA PHE A 150 -6.19 7.73 -14.07
C PHE A 150 -6.19 8.40 -15.44
N ASP A 151 -7.07 9.38 -15.65
CA ASP A 151 -7.25 10.04 -16.92
C ASP A 151 -6.33 11.28 -17.03
N PRO A 152 -5.34 11.26 -17.93
CA PRO A 152 -4.44 12.40 -18.09
C PRO A 152 -5.14 13.66 -18.61
N ASP A 153 -6.26 13.52 -19.33
CA ASP A 153 -6.97 14.65 -19.95
C ASP A 153 -7.70 15.55 -18.93
N VAL A 154 -7.97 15.01 -17.73
CA VAL A 154 -8.61 15.80 -16.66
C VAL A 154 -7.60 16.33 -15.64
N ARG A 155 -6.29 16.12 -15.85
CA ARG A 155 -5.26 16.60 -14.94
C ARG A 155 -5.00 18.08 -15.13
N ALA A 156 -5.01 18.83 -14.02
CA ALA A 156 -4.51 20.18 -13.94
C ALA A 156 -3.18 20.22 -13.18
N GLY A 157 -2.26 21.08 -13.58
CA GLY A 157 -0.94 21.21 -12.96
C GLY A 157 -1.00 21.80 -11.55
N GLY A 158 -0.09 21.35 -10.70
CA GLY A 158 0.01 21.75 -9.30
C GLY A 158 -0.93 21.00 -8.37
N PRO A 159 -0.78 21.21 -7.05
CA PRO A 159 -1.66 20.60 -6.05
C PRO A 159 -3.08 21.16 -6.14
N ASP A 160 -4.04 20.45 -5.58
CA ASP A 160 -5.43 20.95 -5.47
C ASP A 160 -5.45 22.35 -4.87
N PRO A 161 -6.11 23.33 -5.51
CA PRO A 161 -6.09 24.74 -5.08
C PRO A 161 -6.61 24.96 -3.65
N LYS A 162 -7.45 24.04 -3.16
CA LYS A 162 -7.96 24.05 -1.79
C LYS A 162 -7.16 23.14 -0.85
N ARG A 163 -6.11 22.49 -1.33
CA ARG A 163 -5.30 21.51 -0.57
C ARG A 163 -6.15 20.45 0.12
N ARG A 164 -7.21 20.00 -0.53
CA ARG A 164 -8.09 18.95 0.02
C ARG A 164 -7.30 17.66 0.12
N SER A 165 -7.49 16.95 1.23
CA SER A 165 -6.96 15.60 1.40
C SER A 165 -7.43 14.68 0.27
N TYR A 166 -6.57 13.79 -0.20
CA TYR A 166 -6.77 12.84 -1.32
C TYR A 166 -6.78 13.44 -2.73
N ALA A 167 -6.64 14.76 -2.91
CA ALA A 167 -6.91 15.42 -4.18
C ALA A 167 -5.65 15.83 -4.97
N SER A 168 -4.46 15.67 -4.41
CA SER A 168 -3.19 16.01 -5.06
C SER A 168 -2.31 14.81 -5.25
N PHE A 169 -1.64 14.72 -6.42
CA PHE A 169 -0.93 13.52 -6.86
C PHE A 169 0.40 13.85 -7.55
N ALA A 170 1.32 12.88 -7.53
CA ALA A 170 2.44 12.78 -8.45
C ALA A 170 2.72 11.31 -8.74
N THR A 171 3.31 10.99 -9.89
CA THR A 171 3.63 9.61 -10.27
C THR A 171 5.12 9.43 -10.50
N PHE A 172 5.60 8.22 -10.26
CA PHE A 172 6.92 7.79 -10.70
C PHE A 172 6.89 6.29 -10.99
N SER A 173 7.94 5.78 -11.60
CA SER A 173 8.10 4.36 -11.84
C SER A 173 9.45 3.88 -11.31
N ASP A 174 9.50 2.60 -10.94
CA ASP A 174 10.75 1.92 -10.69
C ASP A 174 11.49 1.62 -12.01
N PRO A 175 12.73 1.08 -11.98
CA PRO A 175 13.50 0.80 -13.21
C PRO A 175 12.88 -0.25 -14.14
N ASP A 176 11.95 -1.05 -13.67
CA ASP A 176 11.23 -2.05 -14.49
C ASP A 176 9.91 -1.51 -15.04
N GLY A 177 9.45 -0.33 -14.59
CA GLY A 177 8.21 0.29 -15.02
C GLY A 177 7.03 0.05 -14.07
N ASN A 178 7.25 -0.55 -12.88
CA ASN A 178 6.20 -0.62 -11.88
C ASN A 178 5.80 0.80 -11.44
N GLY A 179 4.51 1.10 -11.54
CA GLY A 179 3.97 2.45 -11.38
C GLY A 179 3.56 2.77 -9.95
N TRP A 180 4.07 3.87 -9.44
CA TRP A 180 3.78 4.42 -8.12
C TRP A 180 3.01 5.73 -8.22
N LEU A 181 2.08 5.93 -7.31
CA LEU A 181 1.32 7.17 -7.15
C LEU A 181 1.53 7.73 -5.75
N LEU A 182 2.10 8.93 -5.66
CA LEU A 182 2.05 9.74 -4.44
C LEU A 182 0.67 10.36 -4.33
N GLN A 183 0.04 10.25 -3.17
CA GLN A 183 -1.22 10.91 -2.87
C GLN A 183 -1.10 11.71 -1.58
N GLU A 184 -1.44 12.99 -1.63
CA GLU A 184 -1.47 13.83 -0.44
C GLU A 184 -2.67 13.50 0.43
N ILE A 185 -2.43 13.07 1.68
CA ILE A 185 -3.46 12.84 2.67
C ILE A 185 -3.05 13.54 3.97
N THR A 186 -3.69 14.66 4.26
CA THR A 186 -3.47 15.46 5.47
C THR A 186 -4.49 15.10 6.56
N GLU A 187 -5.68 14.68 6.14
CA GLU A 187 -6.76 14.23 7.03
C GLU A 187 -7.38 12.95 6.46
N ARG A 188 -7.49 11.92 7.27
CA ARG A 188 -8.06 10.65 6.82
C ARG A 188 -9.59 10.69 6.85
N LEU A 189 -10.19 10.06 5.85
CA LEU A 189 -11.64 9.87 5.82
C LEU A 189 -12.10 9.06 7.03
N PRO A 190 -13.34 9.33 7.56
CA PRO A 190 -13.92 8.55 8.65
C PRO A 190 -13.89 7.04 8.36
N GLY A 191 -13.51 6.24 9.37
CA GLY A 191 -13.39 4.79 9.24
C GLY A 191 -12.06 4.29 8.66
N ARG A 192 -11.11 5.18 8.31
CA ARG A 192 -9.73 4.83 7.99
C ARG A 192 -8.82 5.16 9.17
N VAL A 193 -8.17 4.16 9.70
CA VAL A 193 -7.16 4.25 10.78
C VAL A 193 -5.76 4.34 10.20
#